data_c7e5ab40142f150e5c176e4cd7025c20
#
_entry.id   c7e5ab40142f150e5c176e4cd7025c20
#
_cell.length_a   1.000
_cell.length_b   1.000
_cell.length_c   1.000
_cell.angle_alpha   90.00
_cell.angle_beta   90.00
_cell.angle_gamma   90.00
#
_symmetry.space_group_name_H-M   'P 1'
#
loop_
_entity.id
_entity.type
_entity.pdbx_description
1 polymer ?
#
loop_
_entity_poly.entity_id
_entity_poly.type
_entity_poly.pdbx_seq_one_letter_code
_entity_poly.pdbx_strand_id
1 'polypeptide(L)'
;MRFLKAAARVTLGLALVYAGFSHLTFARQEFQAQVPTWLPLDADFVVLASGVVEIALGLALFTRGRVAAIAGLTTAAFFIAIFPGNINQYVEGIDAFGLDTDNARLVRLFFQPLLVIWALWSSSSIAYLKGLRDNPTSSKS
;
A
#
# COMPACT_ATOMS: atom_id res chain seq x y z
N MET A 1 -1.62 23.58 3.56
CA MET A 1 -1.06 22.35 2.97
C MET A 1 -0.54 21.35 3.99
N ARG A 2 0.20 21.80 5.02
CA ARG A 2 0.72 20.86 6.06
C ARG A 2 -0.37 20.07 6.75
N PHE A 3 -1.46 20.73 7.11
CA PHE A 3 -2.57 20.07 7.79
C PHE A 3 -3.23 19.01 6.89
N LEU A 4 -3.47 19.35 5.61
CA LEU A 4 -4.09 18.41 4.67
C LEU A 4 -3.20 17.20 4.41
N LYS A 5 -1.88 17.42 4.26
CA LYS A 5 -0.93 16.31 4.10
C LYS A 5 -0.89 15.42 5.34
N ALA A 6 -0.85 16.03 6.53
CA ALA A 6 -0.84 15.28 7.78
C ALA A 6 -2.12 14.47 7.94
N ALA A 7 -3.28 15.08 7.66
CA ALA A 7 -4.57 14.38 7.73
C ALA A 7 -4.62 13.22 6.73
N ALA A 8 -4.17 13.44 5.49
CA ALA A 8 -4.13 12.40 4.47
C ALA A 8 -3.18 11.27 4.85
N ARG A 9 -2.02 11.58 5.42
CA ARG A 9 -1.04 10.59 5.86
C ARG A 9 -1.57 9.74 7.01
N VAL A 10 -2.16 10.36 8.01
CA VAL A 10 -2.74 9.65 9.16
C VAL A 10 -3.91 8.76 8.70
N THR A 11 -4.75 9.27 7.79
CA THR A 11 -5.86 8.50 7.23
C THR A 11 -5.35 7.26 6.48
N LEU A 12 -4.31 7.43 5.67
CA LEU A 12 -3.68 6.30 4.97
C LEU A 12 -3.09 5.29 5.97
N GLY A 13 -2.44 5.78 7.03
CA GLY A 13 -1.89 4.93 8.08
C GLY A 13 -2.96 4.11 8.77
N LEU A 14 -4.10 4.73 9.10
CA LEU A 14 -5.24 4.03 9.70
C LEU A 14 -5.80 2.97 8.74
N ALA A 15 -5.92 3.32 7.46
CA ALA A 15 -6.41 2.38 6.45
C ALA A 15 -5.48 1.17 6.32
N LEU A 16 -4.16 1.39 6.33
CA LEU A 16 -3.18 0.31 6.24
C LEU A 16 -3.20 -0.59 7.47
N VAL A 17 -3.31 -0.01 8.67
CA VAL A 17 -3.40 -0.80 9.91
C VAL A 17 -4.66 -1.65 9.88
N TYR A 18 -5.79 -1.06 9.49
CA TYR A 18 -7.04 -1.79 9.37
C TYR A 18 -6.95 -2.91 8.32
N ALA A 19 -6.41 -2.60 7.14
CA ALA A 19 -6.26 -3.58 6.08
C ALA A 19 -5.33 -4.71 6.50
N GLY A 20 -4.19 -4.40 7.12
CA GLY A 20 -3.26 -5.40 7.60
C GLY A 20 -3.89 -6.31 8.66
N PHE A 21 -4.66 -5.73 9.58
CA PHE A 21 -5.40 -6.51 10.56
C PHE A 21 -6.40 -7.44 9.88
N SER A 22 -7.10 -6.95 8.85
CA SER A 22 -8.07 -7.78 8.12
C SER A 22 -7.40 -8.93 7.37
N HIS A 23 -6.16 -8.75 6.86
CA HIS A 23 -5.37 -9.84 6.27
C HIS A 23 -5.13 -10.98 7.26
N LEU A 24 -4.95 -10.64 8.54
CA LEU A 24 -4.61 -11.63 9.58
C LEU A 24 -5.85 -12.29 10.17
N THR A 25 -7.04 -11.74 9.91
CA THR A 25 -8.28 -12.16 10.58
C THR A 25 -9.42 -12.45 9.60
N PHE A 26 -10.42 -11.56 9.52
CA PHE A 26 -11.70 -11.85 8.88
C PHE A 26 -11.69 -11.86 7.35
N ALA A 27 -10.71 -11.20 6.72
CA ALA A 27 -10.63 -11.12 5.25
C ALA A 27 -9.47 -11.95 4.66
N ARG A 28 -8.89 -12.83 5.47
CA ARG A 28 -7.73 -13.63 5.08
C ARG A 28 -7.95 -14.40 3.77
N GLN A 29 -9.10 -15.05 3.62
CA GLN A 29 -9.39 -15.83 2.41
C GLN A 29 -9.62 -14.93 1.19
N GLU A 30 -10.29 -13.80 1.36
CA GLU A 30 -10.56 -12.88 0.25
C GLU A 30 -9.27 -12.27 -0.31
N PHE A 31 -8.29 -11.96 0.56
CA PHE A 31 -7.02 -11.44 0.10
C PHE A 31 -6.22 -12.46 -0.70
N GLN A 32 -6.45 -13.77 -0.49
CA GLN A 32 -5.78 -14.81 -1.29
C GLN A 32 -6.15 -14.71 -2.77
N ALA A 33 -7.32 -14.16 -3.10
CA ALA A 33 -7.73 -13.93 -4.49
C ALA A 33 -6.82 -12.95 -5.22
N GLN A 34 -6.10 -12.10 -4.50
CA GLN A 34 -5.19 -11.12 -5.07
C GLN A 34 -3.75 -11.61 -5.15
N VAL A 35 -3.47 -12.85 -4.72
CA VAL A 35 -2.16 -13.45 -4.88
C VAL A 35 -2.09 -14.07 -6.27
N PRO A 36 -1.10 -13.68 -7.13
CA PRO A 36 -1.01 -14.25 -8.47
C PRO A 36 -0.85 -15.77 -8.43
N THR A 37 -1.58 -16.48 -9.28
CA THR A 37 -1.56 -17.93 -9.33
C THR A 37 -0.22 -18.50 -9.80
N TRP A 38 0.56 -17.68 -10.52
CA TRP A 38 1.90 -18.07 -11.01
C TRP A 38 3.01 -17.89 -9.96
N LEU A 39 2.70 -17.26 -8.84
CA LEU A 39 3.69 -17.01 -7.80
C LEU A 39 4.01 -18.33 -7.06
N PRO A 40 5.30 -18.75 -6.97
CA PRO A 40 5.67 -20.01 -6.35
C PRO A 40 5.75 -19.93 -4.81
N LEU A 41 4.77 -19.26 -4.19
CA LEU A 41 4.67 -19.10 -2.74
C LEU A 41 3.27 -19.47 -2.30
N ASP A 42 3.15 -19.95 -1.05
CA ASP A 42 1.85 -20.23 -0.48
C ASP A 42 1.05 -18.93 -0.37
N ALA A 43 -0.16 -18.92 -0.92
CA ALA A 43 -1.03 -17.75 -0.92
C ALA A 43 -1.32 -17.26 0.50
N ASP A 44 -1.55 -18.17 1.43
CA ASP A 44 -1.82 -17.82 2.82
C ASP A 44 -0.62 -17.13 3.47
N PHE A 45 0.59 -17.63 3.23
CA PHE A 45 1.82 -17.00 3.72
C PHE A 45 1.96 -15.58 3.18
N VAL A 46 1.71 -15.37 1.88
CA VAL A 46 1.81 -14.05 1.25
C VAL A 46 0.82 -13.08 1.89
N VAL A 47 -0.41 -13.52 2.12
CA VAL A 47 -1.45 -12.67 2.75
C VAL A 47 -1.04 -12.29 4.16
N LEU A 48 -0.58 -13.24 4.98
CA LEU A 48 -0.17 -12.96 6.36
C LEU A 48 1.05 -12.05 6.41
N ALA A 49 2.05 -12.31 5.58
CA ALA A 49 3.27 -11.48 5.52
C ALA A 49 2.93 -10.05 5.10
N SER A 50 2.09 -9.88 4.07
CA SER A 50 1.69 -8.55 3.61
C SER A 50 0.88 -7.81 4.68
N GLY A 51 0.05 -8.52 5.44
CA GLY A 51 -0.69 -7.92 6.55
C GLY A 51 0.23 -7.33 7.63
N VAL A 52 1.27 -8.05 8.00
CA VAL A 52 2.27 -7.56 8.97
C VAL A 52 2.99 -6.34 8.41
N VAL A 53 3.40 -6.37 7.14
CA VAL A 53 4.05 -5.24 6.48
C VAL A 53 3.13 -4.03 6.47
N GLU A 54 1.86 -4.20 6.14
CA GLU A 54 0.89 -3.09 6.10
C GLU A 54 0.70 -2.46 7.47
N ILE A 55 0.61 -3.25 8.53
CA ILE A 55 0.50 -2.71 9.89
C ILE A 55 1.73 -1.90 10.24
N ALA A 56 2.92 -2.42 9.95
CA ALA A 56 4.17 -1.71 10.22
C ALA A 56 4.25 -0.40 9.44
N LEU A 57 3.90 -0.41 8.16
CA LEU A 57 3.89 0.80 7.33
C LEU A 57 2.85 1.81 7.82
N GLY A 58 1.66 1.33 8.19
CA GLY A 58 0.61 2.20 8.71
C GLY A 58 1.04 2.90 9.98
N LEU A 59 1.66 2.18 10.91
CA LEU A 59 2.20 2.77 12.15
C LEU A 59 3.29 3.78 11.86
N ALA A 60 4.19 3.48 10.90
CA ALA A 60 5.26 4.39 10.52
C ALA A 60 4.73 5.69 9.89
N LEU A 61 3.58 5.64 9.21
CA LEU A 61 2.96 6.82 8.63
C LEU A 61 2.38 7.78 9.66
N PHE A 62 2.21 7.36 10.90
CA PHE A 62 1.80 8.26 11.99
C PHE A 62 2.94 9.15 12.47
N THR A 63 4.17 8.89 12.05
CA THR A 63 5.34 9.67 12.43
C THR A 63 5.49 10.90 11.51
N ARG A 64 6.59 11.61 11.66
CA ARG A 64 6.89 12.83 10.90
C ARG A 64 8.30 12.75 10.32
N GLY A 65 8.59 13.66 9.38
CA GLY A 65 9.92 13.87 8.85
C GLY A 65 10.43 12.69 8.06
N ARG A 66 11.67 12.31 8.30
CA ARG A 66 12.37 11.28 7.53
C ARG A 66 11.69 9.91 7.60
N VAL A 67 11.25 9.51 8.79
CA VAL A 67 10.60 8.20 8.97
C VAL A 67 9.31 8.14 8.17
N ALA A 68 8.47 9.18 8.22
CA ALA A 68 7.24 9.25 7.45
C ALA A 68 7.52 9.25 5.95
N ALA A 69 8.54 9.97 5.49
CA ALA A 69 8.91 10.03 4.08
C ALA A 69 9.36 8.66 3.56
N ILE A 70 10.19 7.95 4.31
CA ILE A 70 10.66 6.61 3.96
C ILE A 70 9.49 5.62 4.00
N ALA A 71 8.62 5.73 5.01
CA ALA A 71 7.42 4.91 5.10
C ALA A 71 6.51 5.10 3.88
N GLY A 72 6.34 6.34 3.42
CA GLY A 72 5.56 6.65 2.22
C GLY A 72 6.16 6.05 0.96
N LEU A 73 7.47 6.13 0.79
CA LEU A 73 8.17 5.50 -0.33
C LEU A 73 7.97 3.98 -0.31
N THR A 74 8.15 3.37 0.86
CA THR A 74 7.98 1.93 1.02
C THR A 74 6.53 1.52 0.77
N THR A 75 5.58 2.31 1.25
CA THR A 75 4.15 2.07 1.02
C THR A 75 3.81 2.15 -0.48
N ALA A 76 4.35 3.15 -1.19
CA ALA A 76 4.14 3.27 -2.63
C ALA A 76 4.74 2.08 -3.36
N ALA A 77 5.95 1.65 -3.00
CA ALA A 77 6.58 0.47 -3.56
C ALA A 77 5.75 -0.80 -3.28
N PHE A 78 5.20 -0.91 -2.07
CA PHE A 78 4.32 -2.02 -1.70
C PHE A 78 3.06 -2.05 -2.58
N PHE A 79 2.41 -0.90 -2.77
CA PHE A 79 1.23 -0.81 -3.63
C PHE A 79 1.55 -1.19 -5.08
N ILE A 80 2.73 -0.82 -5.57
CA ILE A 80 3.18 -1.24 -6.91
C ILE A 80 3.43 -2.74 -6.94
N ALA A 81 4.05 -3.28 -5.89
CA ALA A 81 4.39 -4.70 -5.82
C ALA A 81 3.16 -5.60 -5.78
N ILE A 82 2.06 -5.15 -5.16
CA ILE A 82 0.82 -5.94 -5.11
C ILE A 82 -0.08 -5.74 -6.33
N PHE A 83 0.26 -4.80 -7.21
CA PHE A 83 -0.53 -4.53 -8.41
C PHE A 83 -0.70 -5.76 -9.32
N PRO A 84 0.33 -6.61 -9.53
CA PRO A 84 0.15 -7.85 -10.28
C PRO A 84 -0.96 -8.74 -9.73
N GLY A 85 -1.18 -8.78 -8.41
CA GLY A 85 -2.28 -9.51 -7.81
C GLY A 85 -3.65 -8.97 -8.23
N ASN A 86 -3.78 -7.63 -8.28
CA ASN A 86 -5.01 -6.99 -8.75
C ASN A 86 -5.25 -7.29 -10.22
N ILE A 87 -4.21 -7.28 -11.04
CA ILE A 87 -4.28 -7.65 -12.46
C ILE A 87 -4.73 -9.11 -12.59
N ASN A 88 -4.14 -10.01 -11.79
CA ASN A 88 -4.50 -11.42 -11.78
C ASN A 88 -5.99 -11.61 -11.45
N GLN A 89 -6.49 -10.89 -10.46
CA GLN A 89 -7.91 -10.95 -10.09
C GLN A 89 -8.80 -10.54 -11.25
N TYR A 90 -8.44 -9.50 -12.00
CA TYR A 90 -9.20 -9.05 -13.16
C TYR A 90 -9.14 -10.06 -14.30
N VAL A 91 -7.94 -10.52 -14.65
CA VAL A 91 -7.71 -11.42 -15.79
C VAL A 91 -8.39 -12.78 -15.55
N GLU A 92 -8.28 -13.32 -14.34
CA GLU A 92 -8.84 -14.63 -13.99
C GLU A 92 -10.32 -14.53 -13.56
N GLY A 93 -10.88 -13.32 -13.44
CA GLY A 93 -12.27 -13.11 -13.04
C GLY A 93 -12.59 -13.61 -11.64
N ILE A 94 -11.66 -13.42 -10.69
CA ILE A 94 -11.81 -13.94 -9.32
C ILE A 94 -12.68 -13.01 -8.49
N ASP A 95 -13.71 -13.57 -7.86
CA ASP A 95 -14.62 -12.82 -7.01
C ASP A 95 -14.04 -12.70 -5.60
N ALA A 96 -13.96 -11.47 -5.10
CA ALA A 96 -13.54 -11.17 -3.73
C ALA A 96 -13.93 -9.73 -3.39
N PHE A 97 -14.19 -9.44 -2.11
CA PHE A 97 -14.54 -8.09 -1.64
C PHE A 97 -15.75 -7.48 -2.36
N GLY A 98 -16.69 -8.33 -2.81
CA GLY A 98 -17.82 -7.86 -3.61
C GLY A 98 -17.49 -7.49 -5.05
N LEU A 99 -16.26 -7.74 -5.52
CA LEU A 99 -15.81 -7.49 -6.88
C LEU A 99 -16.20 -8.68 -7.76
N ASP A 100 -17.49 -8.81 -8.04
CA ASP A 100 -18.08 -9.95 -8.72
C ASP A 100 -18.37 -9.70 -10.20
N THR A 101 -17.98 -8.52 -10.73
CA THR A 101 -18.12 -8.18 -12.14
C THR A 101 -16.77 -7.71 -12.69
N ASP A 102 -16.60 -7.82 -14.02
CA ASP A 102 -15.39 -7.33 -14.67
C ASP A 102 -15.24 -5.81 -14.52
N ASN A 103 -16.35 -5.07 -14.55
CA ASN A 103 -16.31 -3.62 -14.33
C ASN A 103 -15.82 -3.26 -12.93
N ALA A 104 -16.29 -3.96 -11.90
CA ALA A 104 -15.87 -3.73 -10.52
C ALA A 104 -14.37 -4.02 -10.37
N ARG A 105 -13.90 -5.12 -10.91
CA ARG A 105 -12.47 -5.50 -10.87
C ARG A 105 -11.62 -4.52 -11.65
N LEU A 106 -12.09 -4.02 -12.79
CA LEU A 106 -11.38 -3.02 -13.58
C LEU A 106 -11.27 -1.68 -12.84
N VAL A 107 -12.34 -1.22 -12.22
CA VAL A 107 -12.33 -0.01 -11.39
C VAL A 107 -11.30 -0.15 -10.28
N ARG A 108 -11.21 -1.32 -9.63
CA ARG A 108 -10.22 -1.59 -8.58
C ARG A 108 -8.79 -1.41 -9.10
N LEU A 109 -8.51 -1.81 -10.34
CA LEU A 109 -7.18 -1.63 -10.94
C LEU A 109 -6.80 -0.15 -11.04
N PHE A 110 -7.75 0.72 -11.40
CA PHE A 110 -7.49 2.15 -11.49
C PHE A 110 -7.30 2.82 -10.13
N PHE A 111 -7.81 2.23 -9.06
CA PHE A 111 -7.57 2.74 -7.70
C PHE A 111 -6.12 2.60 -7.27
N GLN A 112 -5.41 1.60 -7.78
CA GLN A 112 -4.04 1.30 -7.31
C GLN A 112 -3.07 2.45 -7.57
N PRO A 113 -3.02 3.06 -8.78
CA PRO A 113 -2.18 4.23 -9.01
C PRO A 113 -2.54 5.41 -8.11
N LEU A 114 -3.82 5.58 -7.78
CA LEU A 114 -4.25 6.66 -6.88
C LEU A 114 -3.72 6.45 -5.47
N LEU A 115 -3.67 5.20 -5.00
CA LEU A 115 -3.09 4.87 -3.71
C LEU A 115 -1.59 5.16 -3.68
N VAL A 116 -0.87 4.90 -4.78
CA VAL A 116 0.54 5.22 -4.90
C VAL A 116 0.76 6.73 -4.78
N ILE A 117 -0.03 7.52 -5.51
CA ILE A 117 0.05 8.99 -5.46
C ILE A 117 -0.26 9.47 -4.05
N TRP A 118 -1.29 8.93 -3.41
CA TRP A 118 -1.67 9.28 -2.04
C TRP A 118 -0.50 9.08 -1.07
N ALA A 119 0.15 7.90 -1.14
CA ALA A 119 1.29 7.61 -0.26
C ALA A 119 2.44 8.58 -0.48
N LEU A 120 2.79 8.86 -1.73
CA LEU A 120 3.92 9.74 -2.06
C LEU A 120 3.65 11.19 -1.68
N TRP A 121 2.43 11.68 -1.95
CA TRP A 121 2.09 13.08 -1.65
C TRP A 121 1.96 13.33 -0.15
N SER A 122 1.20 12.49 0.56
CA SER A 122 0.87 12.72 1.97
C SER A 122 2.08 12.58 2.90
N SER A 123 3.07 11.80 2.50
CA SER A 123 4.31 11.59 3.28
C SER A 123 5.43 12.55 2.90
N SER A 124 5.23 13.35 1.86
CA SER A 124 6.27 14.23 1.27
C SER A 124 7.51 13.45 0.81
N SER A 125 7.32 12.22 0.35
CA SER A 125 8.40 11.33 -0.07
C SER A 125 9.19 11.90 -1.25
N ILE A 126 8.52 12.50 -2.22
CA ILE A 126 9.17 13.07 -3.41
C ILE A 126 10.04 14.26 -3.00
N ALA A 127 9.54 15.13 -2.12
CA ALA A 127 10.33 16.26 -1.61
C ALA A 127 11.55 15.77 -0.84
N TYR A 128 11.41 14.70 -0.07
CA TYR A 128 12.52 14.07 0.65
C TYR A 128 13.60 13.55 -0.32
N LEU A 129 13.19 12.86 -1.39
CA LEU A 129 14.13 12.36 -2.41
C LEU A 129 14.86 13.50 -3.12
N LYS A 130 14.15 14.59 -3.45
CA LYS A 130 14.78 15.76 -4.06
C LYS A 130 15.80 16.38 -3.14
N GLY A 131 15.51 16.46 -1.85
CA GLY A 131 16.44 16.96 -0.85
C GLY A 131 17.70 16.13 -0.75
N LEU A 132 17.59 14.81 -0.82
CA LEU A 132 18.76 13.92 -0.84
C LEU A 132 19.62 14.11 -2.08
N ARG A 133 18.98 14.31 -3.25
CA ARG A 133 19.68 14.54 -4.50
C ARG A 133 20.43 15.87 -4.48
N ASP A 134 19.78 16.92 -3.99
CA ASP A 134 20.32 18.28 -4.05
C ASP A 134 21.27 18.57 -2.89
N ASN A 135 21.14 17.85 -1.76
CA ASN A 135 22.00 18.03 -0.58
C ASN A 135 22.16 16.71 0.17
N PRO A 136 23.04 15.81 -0.35
CA PRO A 136 23.20 14.47 0.23
C PRO A 136 23.64 14.48 1.70
N THR A 137 24.33 15.53 2.16
CA THR A 137 24.83 15.61 3.54
C THR A 137 23.74 15.89 4.57
N SER A 138 22.59 16.42 4.15
CA SER A 138 21.48 16.73 5.05
C SER A 138 20.72 15.49 5.52
N SER A 139 20.99 14.33 4.92
CA SER A 139 20.29 13.09 5.25
C SER A 139 20.74 12.47 6.59
N LYS A 140 21.78 13.02 7.23
CA LYS A 140 22.34 12.48 8.46
C LYS A 140 21.72 13.05 9.75
N SER A 141 20.77 13.95 9.65
CA SER A 141 20.09 14.55 10.80
C SER A 141 18.79 13.86 11.15
#